data_f2229a206717acbae6aa419676941b59
#
_entry.id   f2229a206717acbae6aa419676941b59
#
_cell.length_a   1.000
_cell.length_b   1.000
_cell.length_c   1.000
_cell.angle_alpha   90.00
_cell.angle_beta   90.00
_cell.angle_gamma   90.00
#
_symmetry.space_group_name_H-M   'P 1'
#
loop_
_entity.id
_entity.type
_entity.pdbx_description
1 polymer ?
#
loop_
_entity_poly.entity_id
_entity_poly.type
_entity_poly.pdbx_seq_one_letter_code
_entity_poly.pdbx_strand_id
1 'polypeptide(L)'
;MEWEIELAEALERGIQEIPDGTGVLFSGGLDSSFIAFLANKQSRKVSLHSSGTSNSHDKQWTKKAAGMLGLPLEFYEKNDEDIVNGLSEIKKLTGEKSPMLLLIELPLYFVTKQSDCPVMASGQGADELFLGYKKYGAENTSKEDIRKVIEYVVPMEMKIARSNGKELLYPYLQRDVIEVANKIPFEGLVSDGNRKIALRNAASKLGMNDEIAWKQKKASQYSSGFKDAVDRIARKEKKTVHEFISDL
;
A
#
# COMPACT_ATOMS: atom_id res chain seq x y z
N MET A 1 5.10 6.64 24.55
CA MET A 1 4.25 7.83 24.75
C MET A 1 2.79 7.38 24.68
N GLU A 2 1.86 8.11 25.24
CA GLU A 2 0.44 7.72 25.36
C GLU A 2 -0.21 7.44 23.98
N TRP A 3 0.03 8.32 23.02
CA TRP A 3 -0.52 8.17 21.65
C TRP A 3 0.00 6.97 20.86
N GLU A 4 1.16 6.37 21.18
CA GLU A 4 1.62 5.13 20.56
C GLU A 4 0.75 3.94 20.98
N ILE A 5 0.29 3.95 22.25
CA ILE A 5 -0.62 2.93 22.78
C ILE A 5 -2.01 3.13 22.18
N GLU A 6 -2.54 4.37 22.18
CA GLU A 6 -3.83 4.68 21.57
C GLU A 6 -3.88 4.30 20.10
N LEU A 7 -2.78 4.56 19.35
CA LEU A 7 -2.68 4.19 17.93
C LEU A 7 -2.71 2.66 17.74
N ALA A 8 -1.92 1.94 18.56
CA ALA A 8 -1.91 0.48 18.50
C ALA A 8 -3.30 -0.10 18.77
N GLU A 9 -3.98 0.37 19.82
CA GLU A 9 -5.32 -0.06 20.17
C GLU A 9 -6.37 0.29 19.09
N ALA A 10 -6.29 1.48 18.49
CA ALA A 10 -7.19 1.88 17.41
C ALA A 10 -7.03 0.98 16.19
N LEU A 11 -5.78 0.67 15.80
CA LEU A 11 -5.49 -0.25 14.71
C LEU A 11 -5.91 -1.69 15.06
N GLU A 12 -5.65 -2.17 16.28
CA GLU A 12 -6.08 -3.50 16.72
C GLU A 12 -7.61 -3.66 16.66
N ARG A 13 -8.38 -2.64 17.04
CA ARG A 13 -9.85 -2.64 16.88
C ARG A 13 -10.27 -2.75 15.42
N GLY A 14 -9.65 -1.96 14.54
CA GLY A 14 -9.93 -2.01 13.11
C GLY A 14 -9.62 -3.36 12.46
N ILE A 15 -8.58 -4.02 12.95
CA ILE A 15 -8.20 -5.36 12.47
C ILE A 15 -9.20 -6.43 12.96
N GLN A 16 -9.85 -6.25 14.12
CA GLN A 16 -10.87 -7.18 14.59
C GLN A 16 -12.06 -7.33 13.64
N GLU A 17 -12.33 -6.31 12.82
CA GLU A 17 -13.40 -6.34 11.82
C GLU A 17 -13.00 -7.04 10.51
N ILE A 18 -11.71 -7.40 10.33
CA ILE A 18 -11.23 -8.07 9.13
C ILE A 18 -11.73 -9.53 9.14
N PRO A 19 -12.49 -9.98 8.10
CA PRO A 19 -12.94 -11.36 8.00
C PRO A 19 -11.78 -12.34 7.84
N ASP A 20 -11.97 -13.57 8.29
CA ASP A 20 -11.08 -14.68 7.95
C ASP A 20 -11.07 -14.91 6.43
N GLY A 21 -9.92 -15.23 5.87
CA GLY A 21 -9.73 -15.37 4.43
C GLY A 21 -9.48 -14.05 3.69
N THR A 22 -9.29 -12.93 4.43
CA THR A 22 -8.88 -11.66 3.81
C THR A 22 -7.46 -11.76 3.27
N GLY A 23 -7.26 -11.28 2.03
CA GLY A 23 -5.94 -11.03 1.47
C GLY A 23 -5.41 -9.67 1.90
N VAL A 24 -4.11 -9.54 2.10
CA VAL A 24 -3.46 -8.25 2.34
C VAL A 24 -2.71 -7.83 1.09
N LEU A 25 -2.98 -6.63 0.56
CA LEU A 25 -2.19 -6.00 -0.49
C LEU A 25 -0.81 -5.69 0.07
N PHE A 26 0.17 -6.56 -0.27
CA PHE A 26 1.43 -6.65 0.45
C PHE A 26 2.62 -6.16 -0.35
N SER A 27 3.25 -5.08 0.10
CA SER A 27 4.50 -4.56 -0.47
C SER A 27 5.75 -4.96 0.34
N GLY A 28 5.57 -5.60 1.50
CA GLY A 28 6.66 -5.83 2.46
C GLY A 28 7.16 -4.54 3.14
N GLY A 29 6.51 -3.40 2.93
CA GLY A 29 6.75 -2.16 3.66
C GLY A 29 6.04 -2.14 5.01
N LEU A 30 6.38 -1.15 5.85
CA LEU A 30 5.81 -1.00 7.19
C LEU A 30 4.28 -1.13 7.21
N ASP A 31 3.59 -0.38 6.36
CA ASP A 31 2.13 -0.21 6.43
C ASP A 31 1.37 -1.52 6.21
N SER A 32 1.64 -2.20 5.10
CA SER A 32 1.00 -3.48 4.77
C SER A 32 1.45 -4.59 5.72
N SER A 33 2.71 -4.57 6.16
CA SER A 33 3.24 -5.55 7.09
C SER A 33 2.63 -5.40 8.48
N PHE A 34 2.35 -4.18 8.92
CA PHE A 34 1.75 -3.97 10.24
C PHE A 34 0.29 -4.41 10.29
N ILE A 35 -0.49 -4.18 9.21
CA ILE A 35 -1.84 -4.77 9.07
C ILE A 35 -1.76 -6.29 9.16
N ALA A 36 -0.89 -6.92 8.38
CA ALA A 36 -0.74 -8.37 8.35
C ALA A 36 -0.29 -8.94 9.69
N PHE A 37 0.67 -8.26 10.36
CA PHE A 37 1.14 -8.62 11.69
C PHE A 37 0.03 -8.58 12.74
N LEU A 38 -0.75 -7.49 12.77
CA LEU A 38 -1.86 -7.34 13.72
C LEU A 38 -2.95 -8.39 13.47
N ALA A 39 -3.30 -8.66 12.21
CA ALA A 39 -4.27 -9.69 11.86
C ALA A 39 -3.79 -11.07 12.34
N ASN A 40 -2.53 -11.43 12.09
CA ASN A 40 -1.95 -12.69 12.54
C ASN A 40 -1.91 -12.78 14.08
N LYS A 41 -1.51 -11.69 14.76
CA LYS A 41 -1.48 -11.61 16.24
C LYS A 41 -2.86 -11.85 16.86
N GLN A 42 -3.92 -11.43 16.17
CA GLN A 42 -5.32 -11.63 16.56
C GLN A 42 -5.90 -12.96 16.05
N SER A 43 -5.05 -13.86 15.55
CA SER A 43 -5.43 -15.18 15.02
C SER A 43 -6.41 -15.10 13.83
N ARG A 44 -6.41 -14.00 13.08
CA ARG A 44 -7.16 -13.90 11.82
C ARG A 44 -6.43 -14.67 10.72
N LYS A 45 -7.17 -15.45 9.97
CA LYS A 45 -6.61 -16.18 8.82
C LYS A 45 -6.47 -15.23 7.63
N VAL A 46 -5.26 -14.76 7.40
CA VAL A 46 -4.94 -13.84 6.29
C VAL A 46 -3.84 -14.41 5.42
N SER A 47 -3.81 -13.99 4.15
CA SER A 47 -2.74 -14.28 3.19
C SER A 47 -2.20 -12.99 2.60
N LEU A 48 -0.94 -13.02 2.16
CA LEU A 48 -0.25 -11.87 1.60
C LEU A 48 -0.26 -11.97 0.07
N HIS A 49 -0.57 -10.87 -0.61
CA HIS A 49 -0.65 -10.84 -2.05
C HIS A 49 0.13 -9.65 -2.60
N SER A 50 1.04 -9.92 -3.52
CA SER A 50 1.90 -8.93 -4.15
C SER A 50 2.00 -9.15 -5.65
N SER A 51 2.31 -8.13 -6.42
CA SER A 51 2.57 -8.26 -7.83
C SER A 51 3.77 -7.40 -8.27
N GLY A 52 4.41 -7.81 -9.34
CA GLY A 52 5.56 -7.10 -9.89
C GLY A 52 6.17 -7.81 -11.07
N THR A 53 7.21 -7.22 -11.65
CA THR A 53 8.00 -7.88 -12.70
C THR A 53 8.90 -8.96 -12.12
N SER A 54 9.36 -9.90 -12.95
CA SER A 54 10.26 -11.00 -12.54
C SER A 54 11.54 -10.51 -11.84
N ASN A 55 12.06 -9.34 -12.25
CA ASN A 55 13.28 -8.74 -11.74
C ASN A 55 13.03 -7.64 -10.69
N SER A 56 11.82 -7.52 -10.15
CA SER A 56 11.52 -6.48 -9.16
C SER A 56 12.30 -6.70 -7.86
N HIS A 57 12.82 -5.60 -7.29
CA HIS A 57 13.47 -5.63 -5.99
C HIS A 57 12.51 -6.11 -4.88
N ASP A 58 11.21 -5.84 -5.05
CA ASP A 58 10.20 -6.22 -4.07
C ASP A 58 10.01 -7.73 -3.97
N LYS A 59 10.21 -8.49 -5.06
CA LYS A 59 9.97 -9.94 -5.05
C LYS A 59 10.80 -10.67 -3.99
N GLN A 60 12.08 -10.35 -3.85
CA GLN A 60 12.93 -10.98 -2.83
C GLN A 60 12.59 -10.48 -1.43
N TRP A 61 12.35 -9.18 -1.33
CA TRP A 61 12.03 -8.58 -0.05
C TRP A 61 10.65 -9.00 0.47
N THR A 62 9.60 -9.00 -0.34
CA THR A 62 8.26 -9.45 0.07
C THR A 62 8.29 -10.89 0.55
N LYS A 63 9.05 -11.78 -0.12
CA LYS A 63 9.24 -13.16 0.34
C LYS A 63 9.92 -13.21 1.71
N LYS A 64 10.98 -12.42 1.92
CA LYS A 64 11.68 -12.34 3.22
C LYS A 64 10.75 -11.82 4.31
N ALA A 65 10.05 -10.73 4.06
CA ALA A 65 9.12 -10.11 5.01
C ALA A 65 7.94 -11.05 5.34
N ALA A 66 7.39 -11.74 4.35
CA ALA A 66 6.33 -12.74 4.56
C ALA A 66 6.82 -13.89 5.46
N GLY A 67 8.05 -14.38 5.24
CA GLY A 67 8.68 -15.37 6.10
C GLY A 67 8.88 -14.90 7.55
N MET A 68 9.26 -13.62 7.75
CA MET A 68 9.37 -13.03 9.09
C MET A 68 8.01 -12.88 9.78
N LEU A 69 6.93 -12.68 9.03
CA LEU A 69 5.57 -12.60 9.55
C LEU A 69 4.93 -13.99 9.77
N GLY A 70 5.54 -15.05 9.22
CA GLY A 70 4.98 -16.41 9.28
C GLY A 70 3.69 -16.57 8.48
N LEU A 71 3.49 -15.76 7.43
CA LEU A 71 2.26 -15.75 6.64
C LEU A 71 2.49 -16.22 5.19
N PRO A 72 1.50 -16.90 4.57
CA PRO A 72 1.60 -17.33 3.18
C PRO A 72 1.58 -16.13 2.25
N LEU A 73 2.44 -16.16 1.21
CA LEU A 73 2.56 -15.12 0.19
C LEU A 73 2.30 -15.70 -1.20
N GLU A 74 1.38 -15.07 -1.91
CA GLU A 74 1.19 -15.21 -3.35
C GLU A 74 1.81 -14.02 -4.08
N PHE A 75 2.71 -14.29 -5.04
CA PHE A 75 3.35 -13.25 -5.84
C PHE A 75 3.02 -13.44 -7.31
N TYR A 76 2.32 -12.47 -7.89
CA TYR A 76 1.84 -12.46 -9.27
C TYR A 76 2.84 -11.76 -10.18
N GLU A 77 3.67 -12.53 -10.89
CA GLU A 77 4.62 -11.98 -11.88
C GLU A 77 3.88 -11.48 -13.13
N LYS A 78 4.34 -10.33 -13.64
CA LYS A 78 3.78 -9.67 -14.82
C LYS A 78 4.84 -9.36 -15.84
N ASN A 79 4.54 -9.67 -17.10
CA ASN A 79 5.35 -9.32 -18.25
C ASN A 79 4.92 -7.97 -18.87
N ASP A 80 5.61 -7.53 -19.92
CA ASP A 80 5.37 -6.25 -20.58
C ASP A 80 3.93 -6.17 -21.16
N GLU A 81 3.44 -7.25 -21.75
CA GLU A 81 2.08 -7.33 -22.32
C GLU A 81 1.01 -7.21 -21.25
N ASP A 82 1.17 -7.93 -20.13
CA ASP A 82 0.29 -7.83 -18.97
C ASP A 82 0.19 -6.37 -18.49
N ILE A 83 1.34 -5.68 -18.39
CA ILE A 83 1.43 -4.31 -17.88
C ILE A 83 0.68 -3.34 -18.80
N VAL A 84 0.88 -3.45 -20.12
CA VAL A 84 0.18 -2.61 -21.12
C VAL A 84 -1.32 -2.84 -21.06
N ASN A 85 -1.75 -4.10 -21.03
CA ASN A 85 -3.16 -4.45 -20.91
C ASN A 85 -3.76 -3.94 -19.59
N GLY A 86 -3.03 -4.10 -18.48
CA GLY A 86 -3.46 -3.60 -17.16
C GLY A 86 -3.67 -2.08 -17.15
N LEU A 87 -2.73 -1.32 -17.71
CA LEU A 87 -2.85 0.14 -17.82
C LEU A 87 -4.08 0.54 -18.65
N SER A 88 -4.28 -0.10 -19.79
CA SER A 88 -5.43 0.15 -20.67
C SER A 88 -6.76 -0.15 -19.97
N GLU A 89 -6.83 -1.30 -19.25
CA GLU A 89 -8.04 -1.68 -18.52
C GLU A 89 -8.35 -0.72 -17.36
N ILE A 90 -7.33 -0.35 -16.56
CA ILE A 90 -7.50 0.63 -15.46
C ILE A 90 -7.97 1.98 -16.03
N LYS A 91 -7.31 2.49 -17.10
CA LYS A 91 -7.65 3.75 -17.76
C LYS A 91 -9.11 3.74 -18.25
N LYS A 92 -9.52 2.68 -18.97
CA LYS A 92 -10.89 2.49 -19.46
C LYS A 92 -11.90 2.43 -18.31
N LEU A 93 -11.56 1.70 -17.25
CA LEU A 93 -12.45 1.50 -16.12
C LEU A 93 -12.65 2.78 -15.31
N THR A 94 -11.56 3.49 -15.00
CA THR A 94 -11.57 4.61 -14.06
C THR A 94 -11.76 5.96 -14.74
N GLY A 95 -11.37 6.10 -16.01
CA GLY A 95 -11.24 7.36 -16.72
C GLY A 95 -10.00 8.17 -16.31
N GLU A 96 -9.11 7.59 -15.49
CA GLU A 96 -7.89 8.24 -15.04
C GLU A 96 -6.94 8.52 -16.21
N LYS A 97 -6.30 9.70 -16.19
CA LYS A 97 -5.37 10.14 -17.23
C LYS A 97 -3.95 10.36 -16.71
N SER A 98 -3.78 10.43 -15.39
CA SER A 98 -2.46 10.60 -14.78
C SER A 98 -1.63 9.33 -14.92
N PRO A 99 -0.51 9.34 -15.66
CA PRO A 99 0.37 8.19 -15.78
C PRO A 99 0.85 7.68 -14.41
N MET A 100 1.10 8.60 -13.48
CA MET A 100 1.57 8.26 -12.14
C MET A 100 0.51 7.47 -11.37
N LEU A 101 -0.75 7.91 -11.37
CA LEU A 101 -1.83 7.21 -10.67
C LEU A 101 -2.09 5.84 -11.31
N LEU A 102 -2.15 5.75 -12.63
CA LEU A 102 -2.31 4.48 -13.33
C LEU A 102 -1.21 3.46 -12.97
N LEU A 103 0.04 3.93 -12.87
CA LEU A 103 1.18 3.07 -12.45
C LEU A 103 1.08 2.63 -10.98
N ILE A 104 0.58 3.50 -10.10
CA ILE A 104 0.39 3.19 -8.67
C ILE A 104 -0.70 2.12 -8.49
N GLU A 105 -1.73 2.13 -9.35
CA GLU A 105 -2.86 1.20 -9.27
C GLU A 105 -2.58 -0.19 -9.89
N LEU A 106 -1.53 -0.35 -10.69
CA LEU A 106 -1.20 -1.65 -11.29
C LEU A 106 -1.06 -2.80 -10.28
N PRO A 107 -0.36 -2.62 -9.14
CA PRO A 107 -0.27 -3.68 -8.13
C PRO A 107 -1.63 -4.11 -7.60
N LEU A 108 -2.49 -3.17 -7.26
CA LEU A 108 -3.85 -3.43 -6.79
C LEU A 108 -4.68 -4.14 -7.86
N TYR A 109 -4.64 -3.66 -9.09
CA TYR A 109 -5.36 -4.26 -10.21
C TYR A 109 -4.98 -5.73 -10.42
N PHE A 110 -3.67 -6.04 -10.49
CA PHE A 110 -3.23 -7.40 -10.72
C PHE A 110 -3.52 -8.33 -9.55
N VAL A 111 -3.35 -7.86 -8.33
CA VAL A 111 -3.67 -8.64 -7.13
C VAL A 111 -5.16 -8.93 -7.09
N THR A 112 -6.02 -7.94 -7.25
CA THR A 112 -7.48 -8.14 -7.20
C THR A 112 -7.99 -9.01 -8.34
N LYS A 113 -7.35 -8.97 -9.50
CA LYS A 113 -7.70 -9.79 -10.66
C LYS A 113 -7.35 -11.28 -10.49
N GLN A 114 -6.32 -11.59 -9.70
CA GLN A 114 -5.78 -12.95 -9.61
C GLN A 114 -6.00 -13.64 -8.26
N SER A 115 -6.15 -12.87 -7.19
CA SER A 115 -6.40 -13.44 -5.87
C SER A 115 -7.78 -14.10 -5.79
N ASP A 116 -7.87 -15.22 -5.07
CA ASP A 116 -9.16 -15.84 -4.75
C ASP A 116 -9.84 -15.22 -3.52
N CYS A 117 -9.14 -14.37 -2.75
CA CYS A 117 -9.71 -13.70 -1.58
C CYS A 117 -10.83 -12.74 -1.98
N PRO A 118 -12.05 -12.85 -1.43
CA PRO A 118 -13.15 -11.93 -1.75
C PRO A 118 -12.96 -10.54 -1.16
N VAL A 119 -12.19 -10.45 -0.07
CA VAL A 119 -11.90 -9.21 0.65
C VAL A 119 -10.39 -9.00 0.68
N MET A 120 -9.95 -7.76 0.44
CA MET A 120 -8.53 -7.37 0.47
C MET A 120 -8.35 -6.19 1.43
N ALA A 121 -7.32 -6.23 2.28
CA ALA A 121 -6.93 -5.12 3.15
C ALA A 121 -5.77 -4.32 2.54
N SER A 122 -5.89 -3.00 2.53
CA SER A 122 -4.91 -2.06 1.97
C SER A 122 -4.25 -1.20 3.04
N GLY A 123 -2.95 -0.93 2.87
CA GLY A 123 -2.20 0.02 3.67
C GLY A 123 -2.39 1.49 3.29
N GLN A 124 -3.35 1.78 2.41
CA GLN A 124 -3.63 3.13 1.93
C GLN A 124 -4.00 4.09 3.07
N GLY A 125 -3.58 5.34 2.96
CA GLY A 125 -3.78 6.39 3.96
C GLY A 125 -2.67 6.49 5.02
N ALA A 126 -1.86 5.46 5.21
CA ALA A 126 -0.79 5.48 6.22
C ALA A 126 0.30 6.53 5.93
N ASP A 127 0.58 6.81 4.65
CA ASP A 127 1.59 7.81 4.27
C ASP A 127 1.13 9.23 4.57
N GLU A 128 -0.12 9.51 4.34
CA GLU A 128 -0.72 10.81 4.58
C GLU A 128 -0.91 11.04 6.09
N LEU A 129 -1.45 10.06 6.81
CA LEU A 129 -1.69 10.18 8.25
C LEU A 129 -0.41 10.30 9.07
N PHE A 130 0.64 9.57 8.70
CA PHE A 130 1.88 9.48 9.48
C PHE A 130 3.07 10.16 8.79
N LEU A 131 2.83 11.10 7.88
CA LEU A 131 3.83 11.93 7.19
C LEU A 131 4.94 11.10 6.50
N GLY A 132 4.55 10.03 5.79
CA GLY A 132 5.49 9.11 5.13
C GLY A 132 6.28 9.72 3.96
N TYR A 133 5.76 10.76 3.30
CA TYR A 133 6.43 11.39 2.17
C TYR A 133 7.39 12.50 2.58
N LYS A 134 8.52 12.64 1.87
CA LYS A 134 9.54 13.69 2.13
C LYS A 134 9.00 15.10 1.96
N LYS A 135 7.93 15.29 1.19
CA LYS A 135 7.30 16.60 0.97
C LYS A 135 6.64 17.18 2.23
N TYR A 136 6.32 16.34 3.23
CA TYR A 136 5.69 16.81 4.45
C TYR A 136 6.72 17.38 5.43
N GLY A 137 6.59 18.66 5.77
CA GLY A 137 7.32 19.38 6.82
C GLY A 137 6.39 19.78 7.96
N ALA A 138 6.95 20.42 8.99
CA ALA A 138 6.16 20.84 10.17
C ALA A 138 5.02 21.80 9.85
N GLU A 139 5.17 22.63 8.81
CA GLU A 139 4.15 23.60 8.36
C GLU A 139 3.23 23.03 7.28
N ASN A 140 3.62 21.91 6.64
CA ASN A 140 2.90 21.33 5.53
C ASN A 140 2.05 20.16 6.01
N THR A 141 0.81 20.45 6.33
CA THR A 141 -0.14 19.43 6.84
C THR A 141 -0.58 18.50 5.71
N SER A 142 -0.67 17.22 6.00
CA SER A 142 -1.19 16.19 5.07
C SER A 142 -2.73 16.20 4.93
N LYS A 143 -3.43 17.15 5.57
CA LYS A 143 -4.92 17.19 5.60
C LYS A 143 -5.56 17.22 4.22
N GLU A 144 -4.99 17.99 3.29
CA GLU A 144 -5.51 18.02 1.92
C GLU A 144 -5.24 16.71 1.18
N ASP A 145 -4.07 16.11 1.40
CA ASP A 145 -3.71 14.84 0.77
C ASP A 145 -4.56 13.69 1.30
N ILE A 146 -4.83 13.62 2.62
CA ILE A 146 -5.72 12.60 3.17
C ILE A 146 -7.16 12.75 2.65
N ARG A 147 -7.63 14.00 2.47
CA ARG A 147 -8.91 14.24 1.83
C ARG A 147 -8.92 13.74 0.38
N LYS A 148 -7.87 14.02 -0.40
CA LYS A 148 -7.73 13.49 -1.77
C LYS A 148 -7.72 11.96 -1.80
N VAL A 149 -7.06 11.32 -0.84
CA VAL A 149 -7.09 9.85 -0.73
C VAL A 149 -8.51 9.37 -0.53
N ILE A 150 -9.25 9.93 0.44
CA ILE A 150 -10.61 9.50 0.78
C ILE A 150 -11.60 9.81 -0.35
N GLU A 151 -11.53 11.00 -0.95
CA GLU A 151 -12.53 11.48 -1.91
C GLU A 151 -12.24 11.04 -3.36
N TYR A 152 -11.00 10.71 -3.69
CA TYR A 152 -10.60 10.39 -5.06
C TYR A 152 -9.93 9.02 -5.22
N VAL A 153 -8.86 8.75 -4.45
CA VAL A 153 -8.07 7.51 -4.63
C VAL A 153 -8.87 6.29 -4.18
N VAL A 154 -9.43 6.31 -2.98
CA VAL A 154 -10.23 5.19 -2.44
C VAL A 154 -11.42 4.82 -3.35
N PRO A 155 -12.25 5.75 -3.84
CA PRO A 155 -13.30 5.42 -4.82
C PRO A 155 -12.78 4.78 -6.10
N MET A 156 -11.60 5.21 -6.59
CA MET A 156 -10.96 4.63 -7.77
C MET A 156 -10.47 3.21 -7.50
N GLU A 157 -9.76 2.98 -6.40
CA GLU A 157 -9.31 1.65 -5.96
C GLU A 157 -10.49 0.70 -5.76
N MET A 158 -11.57 1.16 -5.08
CA MET A 158 -12.80 0.37 -4.90
C MET A 158 -13.46 0.01 -6.24
N LYS A 159 -13.44 0.91 -7.23
CA LYS A 159 -13.96 0.63 -8.56
C LYS A 159 -13.15 -0.46 -9.27
N ILE A 160 -11.82 -0.40 -9.16
CA ILE A 160 -10.91 -1.42 -9.70
C ILE A 160 -11.17 -2.77 -9.01
N ALA A 161 -11.22 -2.80 -7.70
CA ALA A 161 -11.43 -4.04 -6.94
C ALA A 161 -12.80 -4.67 -7.24
N ARG A 162 -13.86 -3.87 -7.25
CA ARG A 162 -15.23 -4.34 -7.56
C ARG A 162 -15.38 -4.89 -8.96
N SER A 163 -14.66 -4.32 -9.95
CA SER A 163 -14.66 -4.88 -11.31
C SER A 163 -14.06 -6.29 -11.38
N ASN A 164 -13.25 -6.66 -10.39
CA ASN A 164 -12.68 -7.99 -10.20
C ASN A 164 -13.42 -8.82 -9.13
N GLY A 165 -14.61 -8.38 -8.69
CA GLY A 165 -15.44 -9.08 -7.69
C GLY A 165 -14.85 -9.05 -6.27
N LYS A 166 -14.05 -8.02 -5.93
CA LYS A 166 -13.40 -7.88 -4.62
C LYS A 166 -13.92 -6.67 -3.85
N GLU A 167 -13.84 -6.77 -2.52
CA GLU A 167 -14.04 -5.67 -1.59
C GLU A 167 -12.70 -5.22 -1.00
N LEU A 168 -12.56 -3.92 -0.71
CA LEU A 168 -11.36 -3.35 -0.07
C LEU A 168 -11.69 -2.85 1.32
N LEU A 169 -10.79 -3.14 2.25
CA LEU A 169 -10.77 -2.61 3.60
C LEU A 169 -9.54 -1.69 3.77
N TYR A 170 -9.74 -0.60 4.50
CA TYR A 170 -8.72 0.43 4.73
C TYR A 170 -8.54 0.68 6.22
N PRO A 171 -7.78 -0.18 6.93
CA PRO A 171 -7.63 -0.08 8.39
C PRO A 171 -7.10 1.28 8.87
N TYR A 172 -6.21 1.92 8.10
CA TYR A 172 -5.69 3.25 8.44
C TYR A 172 -6.71 4.38 8.27
N LEU A 173 -7.71 4.21 7.42
CA LEU A 173 -8.73 5.23 7.15
C LEU A 173 -9.96 5.10 8.06
N GLN A 174 -9.92 4.23 9.05
CA GLN A 174 -10.95 4.15 10.07
C GLN A 174 -10.93 5.40 10.94
N ARG A 175 -12.11 5.82 11.37
CA ARG A 175 -12.31 7.06 12.12
C ARG A 175 -11.41 7.16 13.35
N ASP A 176 -11.36 6.10 14.16
CA ASP A 176 -10.56 6.07 15.40
C ASP A 176 -9.07 6.27 15.10
N VAL A 177 -8.56 5.64 14.04
CA VAL A 177 -7.15 5.77 13.63
C VAL A 177 -6.85 7.19 13.17
N ILE A 178 -7.74 7.81 12.37
CA ILE A 178 -7.61 9.19 11.90
C ILE A 178 -7.63 10.16 13.12
N GLU A 179 -8.53 9.94 14.06
CA GLU A 179 -8.65 10.78 15.26
C GLU A 179 -7.38 10.74 16.12
N VAL A 180 -6.79 9.54 16.31
CA VAL A 180 -5.53 9.38 17.03
C VAL A 180 -4.38 10.01 16.25
N ALA A 181 -4.25 9.70 14.95
CA ALA A 181 -3.18 10.23 14.11
C ALA A 181 -3.14 11.77 14.11
N ASN A 182 -4.31 12.43 14.12
CA ASN A 182 -4.41 13.89 14.17
C ASN A 182 -3.97 14.53 15.52
N LYS A 183 -3.86 13.74 16.59
CA LYS A 183 -3.36 14.20 17.90
C LYS A 183 -1.84 14.07 18.04
N ILE A 184 -1.20 13.28 17.18
CA ILE A 184 0.24 13.04 17.25
C ILE A 184 0.99 14.29 16.80
N PRO A 185 1.88 14.86 17.63
CA PRO A 185 2.68 16.03 17.25
C PRO A 185 3.67 15.67 16.14
N PHE A 186 4.17 16.68 15.43
CA PHE A 186 5.11 16.49 14.30
C PHE A 186 6.33 15.66 14.69
N GLU A 187 6.91 15.91 15.87
CA GLU A 187 8.08 15.19 16.41
C GLU A 187 7.78 13.71 16.68
N GLY A 188 6.52 13.37 16.93
CA GLY A 188 6.04 12.00 17.05
C GLY A 188 5.87 11.29 15.68
N LEU A 189 5.83 12.06 14.60
CA LEU A 189 5.69 11.53 13.24
C LEU A 189 7.02 11.53 12.46
N VAL A 190 7.87 12.54 12.70
CA VAL A 190 9.16 12.73 12.02
C VAL A 190 10.24 13.08 13.02
N SER A 191 11.31 12.31 13.10
CA SER A 191 12.48 12.57 13.93
C SER A 191 13.75 11.97 13.31
N ASP A 192 14.88 12.66 13.42
CA ASP A 192 16.20 12.20 12.99
C ASP A 192 16.23 11.66 11.54
N GLY A 193 15.50 12.33 10.64
CA GLY A 193 15.38 11.93 9.24
C GLY A 193 14.47 10.71 9.00
N ASN A 194 13.97 10.07 10.06
CA ASN A 194 13.00 8.97 9.96
C ASN A 194 11.58 9.51 9.97
N ARG A 195 10.69 8.82 9.26
CA ARG A 195 9.28 9.16 9.12
C ARG A 195 8.39 8.05 9.66
N LYS A 196 7.12 8.37 9.94
CA LYS A 196 6.15 7.43 10.55
C LYS A 196 6.62 6.89 11.92
N ILE A 197 7.29 7.73 12.71
CA ILE A 197 7.90 7.30 13.98
C ILE A 197 6.87 6.63 14.89
N ALA A 198 5.70 7.25 15.07
CA ALA A 198 4.62 6.68 15.88
C ALA A 198 4.23 5.26 15.41
N LEU A 199 4.07 5.09 14.10
CA LEU A 199 3.67 3.80 13.53
C LEU A 199 4.78 2.74 13.68
N ARG A 200 6.05 3.12 13.47
CA ARG A 200 7.22 2.26 13.66
C ARG A 200 7.36 1.82 15.12
N ASN A 201 7.26 2.77 16.03
CA ASN A 201 7.33 2.49 17.47
C ASN A 201 6.17 1.59 17.93
N ALA A 202 4.94 1.84 17.47
CA ALA A 202 3.81 0.98 17.77
C ALA A 202 4.04 -0.45 17.27
N ALA A 203 4.52 -0.61 16.04
CA ALA A 203 4.83 -1.91 15.46
C ALA A 203 5.92 -2.66 16.25
N SER A 204 7.05 -1.99 16.55
CA SER A 204 8.13 -2.59 17.34
C SER A 204 7.68 -2.95 18.77
N LYS A 205 6.93 -2.08 19.45
CA LYS A 205 6.41 -2.33 20.79
C LYS A 205 5.47 -3.54 20.86
N LEU A 206 4.71 -3.77 19.80
CA LEU A 206 3.83 -4.94 19.70
C LEU A 206 4.56 -6.23 19.32
N GLY A 207 5.86 -6.14 18.99
CA GLY A 207 6.73 -7.28 18.70
C GLY A 207 6.89 -7.60 17.21
N MET A 208 6.51 -6.69 16.31
CA MET A 208 6.85 -6.84 14.89
C MET A 208 8.36 -6.74 14.70
N ASN A 209 8.92 -7.55 13.80
CA ASN A 209 10.34 -7.56 13.50
C ASN A 209 10.85 -6.19 13.07
N ASP A 210 11.90 -5.67 13.73
CA ASP A 210 12.45 -4.33 13.48
C ASP A 210 13.04 -4.16 12.08
N GLU A 211 13.49 -5.22 11.43
CA GLU A 211 13.95 -5.15 10.04
C GLU A 211 12.80 -4.73 9.09
N ILE A 212 11.56 -5.08 9.44
CA ILE A 212 10.36 -4.63 8.72
C ILE A 212 9.94 -3.23 9.22
N ALA A 213 9.82 -3.08 10.55
CA ALA A 213 9.32 -1.85 11.17
C ALA A 213 10.15 -0.62 10.79
N TRP A 214 11.47 -0.78 10.69
CA TRP A 214 12.42 0.31 10.40
C TRP A 214 12.95 0.33 8.98
N LYS A 215 12.41 -0.52 8.10
CA LYS A 215 12.80 -0.48 6.69
C LYS A 215 12.56 0.89 6.08
N GLN A 216 13.56 1.39 5.38
CA GLN A 216 13.43 2.63 4.61
C GLN A 216 12.47 2.43 3.44
N LYS A 217 11.54 3.37 3.27
CA LYS A 217 10.51 3.29 2.25
C LYS A 217 11.09 3.48 0.85
N LYS A 218 10.71 2.58 -0.06
CA LYS A 218 10.73 2.84 -1.51
C LYS A 218 9.28 2.87 -1.98
N ALA A 219 8.91 3.84 -2.82
CA ALA A 219 7.54 3.91 -3.35
C ALA A 219 7.23 2.68 -4.22
N SER A 220 6.05 2.10 -4.07
CA SER A 220 5.66 0.81 -4.67
C SER A 220 5.79 0.77 -6.19
N GLN A 221 5.52 1.89 -6.89
CA GLN A 221 5.68 1.95 -8.35
C GLN A 221 7.12 1.77 -8.83
N TYR A 222 8.11 2.10 -7.99
CA TYR A 222 9.53 1.88 -8.31
C TYR A 222 10.00 0.49 -7.92
N SER A 223 9.49 -0.05 -6.83
CA SER A 223 9.96 -1.30 -6.27
C SER A 223 9.32 -2.54 -6.91
N SER A 224 8.09 -2.42 -7.42
CA SER A 224 7.40 -3.45 -8.20
C SER A 224 8.00 -3.70 -9.59
N GLY A 225 8.82 -2.76 -10.09
CA GLY A 225 9.41 -2.80 -11.42
C GLY A 225 8.45 -2.36 -12.56
N PHE A 226 7.21 -2.01 -12.25
CA PHE A 226 6.23 -1.61 -13.27
C PHE A 226 6.63 -0.32 -13.97
N LYS A 227 7.10 0.68 -13.22
CA LYS A 227 7.56 1.94 -13.81
C LYS A 227 8.72 1.71 -14.77
N ASP A 228 9.72 0.91 -14.37
CA ASP A 228 10.88 0.63 -15.21
C ASP A 228 10.49 -0.14 -16.48
N ALA A 229 9.50 -1.03 -16.39
CA ALA A 229 8.94 -1.73 -17.52
C ALA A 229 8.25 -0.75 -18.50
N VAL A 230 7.39 0.14 -17.99
CA VAL A 230 6.69 1.14 -18.81
C VAL A 230 7.67 2.14 -19.43
N ASP A 231 8.67 2.61 -18.69
CA ASP A 231 9.75 3.46 -19.23
C ASP A 231 10.48 2.76 -20.40
N ARG A 232 10.75 1.47 -20.27
CA ARG A 232 11.39 0.66 -21.32
C ARG A 232 10.50 0.49 -22.56
N ILE A 233 9.20 0.21 -22.35
CA ILE A 233 8.23 0.04 -23.43
C ILE A 233 8.05 1.35 -24.22
N ALA A 234 7.81 2.45 -23.52
CA ALA A 234 7.64 3.78 -24.13
C ALA A 234 8.88 4.18 -24.95
N ARG A 235 10.10 3.93 -24.44
CA ARG A 235 11.35 4.19 -25.18
C ARG A 235 11.47 3.36 -26.46
N LYS A 236 11.02 2.10 -26.46
CA LYS A 236 11.02 1.26 -27.69
C LYS A 236 10.12 1.84 -28.76
N GLU A 237 9.01 2.49 -28.35
CA GLU A 237 8.08 3.18 -29.27
C GLU A 237 8.50 4.62 -29.56
N LYS A 238 9.64 5.09 -29.04
CA LYS A 238 10.13 6.47 -29.17
C LYS A 238 9.14 7.53 -28.62
N LYS A 239 8.43 7.14 -27.56
CA LYS A 239 7.45 8.00 -26.84
C LYS A 239 7.93 8.31 -25.43
N THR A 240 7.45 9.41 -24.89
CA THR A 240 7.46 9.63 -23.44
C THR A 240 6.42 8.70 -22.77
N VAL A 241 6.56 8.44 -21.47
CA VAL A 241 5.55 7.65 -20.71
C VAL A 241 4.17 8.28 -20.81
N HIS A 242 4.09 9.61 -20.82
CA HIS A 242 2.82 10.34 -20.94
C HIS A 242 2.15 10.10 -22.30
N GLU A 243 2.91 10.25 -23.41
CA GLU A 243 2.41 9.97 -24.76
C GLU A 243 1.98 8.51 -24.90
N PHE A 244 2.85 7.57 -24.43
CA PHE A 244 2.54 6.15 -24.48
C PHE A 244 1.22 5.81 -23.77
N ILE A 245 1.05 6.27 -22.52
CA ILE A 245 -0.17 6.00 -21.74
C ILE A 245 -1.38 6.76 -22.31
N SER A 246 -1.17 7.92 -22.94
CA SER A 246 -2.27 8.67 -23.58
C SER A 246 -2.85 7.90 -24.77
N ASP A 247 -2.01 7.19 -25.51
CA ASP A 247 -2.37 6.41 -26.70
C ASP A 247 -3.02 5.05 -26.39
N LEU A 248 -2.94 4.57 -25.13
CA LEU A 248 -3.66 3.39 -24.65
C LEU A 248 -5.16 3.68 -24.48
#